data_1b5bebb17f36477c0ad34457b0af6008
#
_entry.id   1b5bebb17f36477c0ad34457b0af6008
#
_cell.length_a   1.000
_cell.length_b   1.000
_cell.length_c   1.000
_cell.angle_alpha   90.00
_cell.angle_beta   90.00
_cell.angle_gamma   90.00
#
_symmetry.space_group_name_H-M   'P 1'
#
loop_
_entity.id
_entity.type
_entity.pdbx_description
1 polymer ?
#
loop_
_entity_poly.entity_id
_entity_poly.type
_entity_poly.pdbx_seq_one_letter_code
_entity_poly.pdbx_strand_id
1 'polypeptide(L)'
;MLAIVIPCYNEEEALPLSLPVLLSLLDEMTADGLVAASSYILCSNDGSRDATWAVLRRFHAADSRVHAISLAHNRGHQYALLAGLAEVAGQCDAAISIDADLQDDPRAMIEMVRLYRLGYD
;
A
#
# COMPACT_ATOMS: atom_id res chain seq x y z
N MET A 1 5.16 0.23 13.30
CA MET A 1 4.82 -0.55 12.07
C MET A 1 3.94 0.31 11.18
N LEU A 2 4.31 0.45 9.93
CA LEU A 2 3.59 1.24 8.93
C LEU A 2 2.84 0.31 7.97
N ALA A 3 1.60 0.65 7.65
CA ALA A 3 0.85 0.02 6.56
C ALA A 3 0.64 1.05 5.44
N ILE A 4 0.95 0.66 4.22
CA ILE A 4 0.68 1.47 3.03
C ILE A 4 -0.55 0.87 2.36
N VAL A 5 -1.63 1.65 2.25
CA VAL A 5 -2.91 1.20 1.70
C VAL A 5 -3.08 1.76 0.31
N ILE A 6 -3.32 0.88 -0.66
CA ILE A 6 -3.45 1.24 -2.07
C ILE A 6 -4.79 0.73 -2.59
N PRO A 7 -5.78 1.61 -2.81
CA PRO A 7 -6.99 1.21 -3.51
C PRO A 7 -6.66 0.98 -4.99
N CYS A 8 -7.13 -0.13 -5.55
CA CYS A 8 -6.79 -0.56 -6.90
C CYS A 8 -8.06 -0.85 -7.71
N TYR A 9 -8.12 -0.32 -8.92
CA TYR A 9 -9.14 -0.70 -9.89
C TYR A 9 -8.54 -0.65 -11.28
N ASN A 10 -8.45 -1.83 -11.94
CA ASN A 10 -7.85 -1.96 -13.27
C ASN A 10 -6.45 -1.34 -13.36
N GLU A 11 -5.57 -1.78 -12.47
CA GLU A 11 -4.21 -1.26 -12.32
C GLU A 11 -3.14 -2.27 -12.75
N GLU A 12 -3.48 -3.18 -13.68
CA GLU A 12 -2.54 -4.24 -14.09
C GLU A 12 -1.25 -3.70 -14.71
N GLU A 13 -1.30 -2.50 -15.31
CA GLU A 13 -0.12 -1.87 -15.91
C GLU A 13 0.69 -1.07 -14.90
N ALA A 14 0.02 -0.40 -13.96
CA ALA A 14 0.67 0.47 -12.99
C ALA A 14 1.37 -0.29 -11.86
N LEU A 15 0.73 -1.33 -11.32
CA LEU A 15 1.25 -2.05 -10.15
C LEU A 15 2.61 -2.68 -10.36
N PRO A 16 2.93 -3.30 -11.51
CA PRO A 16 4.27 -3.86 -11.71
C PRO A 16 5.39 -2.83 -11.68
N LEU A 17 5.05 -1.56 -11.89
CA LEU A 17 6.01 -0.45 -11.82
C LEU A 17 6.04 0.17 -10.42
N SER A 18 4.88 0.31 -9.77
CA SER A 18 4.77 1.02 -8.50
C SER A 18 5.14 0.17 -7.29
N LEU A 19 4.77 -1.11 -7.26
CA LEU A 19 5.06 -1.96 -6.10
C LEU A 19 6.55 -2.10 -5.82
N PRO A 20 7.43 -2.32 -6.82
CA PRO A 20 8.86 -2.37 -6.55
C PRO A 20 9.41 -1.06 -5.97
N VAL A 21 8.90 0.09 -6.42
CA VAL A 21 9.30 1.40 -5.88
C VAL A 21 8.91 1.49 -4.41
N LEU A 22 7.69 1.11 -4.06
CA LEU A 22 7.21 1.17 -2.69
C LEU A 22 7.93 0.20 -1.76
N LEU A 23 8.24 -1.00 -2.25
CA LEU A 23 9.02 -1.98 -1.48
C LEU A 23 10.43 -1.45 -1.23
N SER A 24 11.05 -0.81 -2.22
CA SER A 24 12.36 -0.18 -2.06
C SER A 24 12.31 0.94 -1.02
N LEU A 25 11.24 1.74 -1.00
CA LEU A 25 11.08 2.79 0.01
C LEU A 25 10.89 2.21 1.40
N LEU A 26 10.16 1.10 1.54
CA LEU A 26 10.06 0.40 2.81
C LEU A 26 11.41 -0.09 3.29
N ASP A 27 12.23 -0.64 2.39
CA ASP A 27 13.59 -1.08 2.72
C ASP A 27 14.43 0.10 3.22
N GLU A 28 14.36 1.22 2.52
CA GLU A 28 15.11 2.43 2.90
C GLU A 28 14.67 2.94 4.27
N MET A 29 13.36 3.05 4.51
CA MET A 29 12.83 3.53 5.78
C MET A 29 13.14 2.57 6.92
N THR A 30 13.13 1.26 6.65
CA THR A 30 13.50 0.25 7.65
C THR A 30 14.98 0.38 8.01
N ALA A 31 15.85 0.53 7.02
CA ALA A 31 17.29 0.68 7.24
C ALA A 31 17.61 1.95 8.04
N ASP A 32 16.83 3.02 7.83
CA ASP A 32 17.01 4.28 8.54
C ASP A 32 16.34 4.29 9.92
N GLY A 33 15.71 3.19 10.32
CA GLY A 33 15.04 3.09 11.62
C GLY A 33 13.73 3.86 11.71
N LEU A 34 13.17 4.30 10.58
CA LEU A 34 11.93 5.08 10.57
C LEU A 34 10.69 4.21 10.75
N VAL A 35 10.70 2.99 10.24
CA VAL A 35 9.58 2.04 10.37
C VAL A 35 10.10 0.67 10.77
N ALA A 36 9.22 -0.15 11.34
CA ALA A 36 9.57 -1.51 11.71
C ALA A 36 9.72 -2.39 10.45
N ALA A 37 10.56 -3.41 10.53
CA ALA A 37 10.76 -4.37 9.43
C ALA A 37 9.47 -5.14 9.09
N SER A 38 8.51 -5.18 9.99
CA SER A 38 7.19 -5.79 9.78
C SER A 38 6.22 -4.91 9.01
N SER A 39 6.60 -3.69 8.62
CA SER A 39 5.77 -2.79 7.82
C SER A 39 5.43 -3.43 6.47
N TYR A 40 4.25 -3.11 5.93
CA TYR A 40 3.74 -3.82 4.76
C TYR A 40 2.87 -2.94 3.88
N ILE A 41 2.53 -3.47 2.71
CA ILE A 41 1.63 -2.85 1.74
C ILE A 41 0.35 -3.67 1.70
N LEU A 42 -0.80 -3.01 1.77
CA LEU A 42 -2.10 -3.64 1.54
C LEU A 42 -2.76 -3.01 0.32
N CYS A 43 -3.00 -3.83 -0.70
CA CYS A 43 -3.73 -3.43 -1.88
C CYS A 43 -5.20 -3.85 -1.74
N SER A 44 -6.11 -2.89 -1.86
CA SER A 44 -7.55 -3.13 -1.80
C SER A 44 -8.11 -3.13 -3.22
N ASN A 45 -8.36 -4.32 -3.77
CA ASN A 45 -8.82 -4.49 -5.14
C ASN A 45 -10.34 -4.28 -5.22
N ASP A 46 -10.74 -3.25 -5.94
CA ASP A 46 -12.14 -2.80 -6.05
C ASP A 46 -12.87 -3.52 -7.21
N GLY A 47 -12.85 -4.84 -7.20
CA GLY A 47 -13.57 -5.62 -8.21
C GLY A 47 -13.03 -5.40 -9.62
N SER A 48 -11.70 -5.36 -9.80
CA SER A 48 -11.08 -5.13 -11.10
C SER A 48 -11.50 -6.19 -12.12
N ARG A 49 -11.66 -5.77 -13.36
CA ARG A 49 -12.04 -6.63 -14.48
C ARG A 49 -10.84 -7.13 -15.29
N ASP A 50 -9.68 -6.53 -15.09
CA ASP A 50 -8.43 -6.89 -15.77
C ASP A 50 -7.61 -7.87 -14.92
N ALA A 51 -6.33 -8.00 -15.21
CA ALA A 51 -5.41 -8.91 -14.51
C ALA A 51 -4.86 -8.35 -13.19
N THR A 52 -5.42 -7.28 -12.64
CA THR A 52 -4.95 -6.65 -11.39
C THR A 52 -4.80 -7.68 -10.26
N TRP A 53 -5.80 -8.51 -10.05
CA TRP A 53 -5.75 -9.53 -8.98
C TRP A 53 -4.61 -10.54 -9.20
N ALA A 54 -4.40 -10.97 -10.45
CA ALA A 54 -3.32 -11.88 -10.77
C ALA A 54 -1.95 -11.24 -10.51
N VAL A 55 -1.80 -9.95 -10.82
CA VAL A 55 -0.58 -9.20 -10.52
C VAL A 55 -0.33 -9.16 -9.02
N LEU A 56 -1.35 -8.84 -8.23
CA LEU A 56 -1.23 -8.79 -6.76
C LEU A 56 -0.84 -10.14 -6.18
N ARG A 57 -1.41 -11.23 -6.70
CA ARG A 57 -1.06 -12.57 -6.25
C ARG A 57 0.40 -12.91 -6.53
N ARG A 58 0.93 -12.51 -7.68
CA ARG A 58 2.34 -12.73 -8.02
C ARG A 58 3.25 -11.96 -7.08
N PHE A 59 2.94 -10.71 -6.79
CA PHE A 59 3.75 -9.91 -5.87
C PHE A 59 3.69 -10.46 -4.44
N HIS A 60 2.52 -10.91 -3.99
CA HIS A 60 2.41 -11.53 -2.67
C HIS A 60 3.27 -12.80 -2.57
N ALA A 61 3.30 -13.60 -3.61
CA ALA A 61 4.12 -14.82 -3.63
C ALA A 61 5.63 -14.51 -3.62
N ALA A 62 6.02 -13.38 -4.24
CA ALA A 62 7.43 -12.98 -4.33
C ALA A 62 7.90 -12.24 -3.08
N ASP A 63 7.02 -11.47 -2.41
CA ASP A 63 7.37 -10.68 -1.23
C ASP A 63 6.21 -10.71 -0.24
N SER A 64 6.44 -11.27 0.94
CA SER A 64 5.41 -11.43 1.96
C SER A 64 4.88 -10.11 2.51
N ARG A 65 5.56 -9.00 2.25
CA ARG A 65 5.08 -7.68 2.68
C ARG A 65 3.96 -7.13 1.80
N VAL A 66 3.69 -7.74 0.65
CA VAL A 66 2.57 -7.35 -0.22
C VAL A 66 1.37 -8.20 0.15
N HIS A 67 0.34 -7.54 0.68
CA HIS A 67 -0.93 -8.15 1.02
C HIS A 67 -2.02 -7.58 0.13
N ALA A 68 -3.10 -8.33 -0.05
CA ALA A 68 -4.21 -7.88 -0.87
C ALA A 68 -5.54 -8.39 -0.33
N ILE A 69 -6.55 -7.55 -0.44
CA ILE A 69 -7.95 -7.94 -0.25
C ILE A 69 -8.71 -7.63 -1.55
N SER A 70 -9.77 -8.36 -1.81
CA SER A 70 -10.57 -8.15 -3.00
C SER A 70 -12.03 -7.97 -2.62
N LEU A 71 -12.64 -6.89 -3.11
CA LEU A 71 -14.07 -6.67 -2.97
C LEU A 71 -14.81 -7.50 -4.03
N ALA A 72 -15.99 -8.02 -3.66
CA ALA A 72 -16.79 -8.85 -4.56
C ALA A 72 -17.26 -8.06 -5.79
N HIS A 73 -17.48 -6.76 -5.64
CA HIS A 73 -17.98 -5.87 -6.68
C HIS A 73 -17.23 -4.56 -6.66
N ASN A 74 -17.21 -3.85 -7.78
CA ASN A 74 -16.73 -2.47 -7.81
C ASN A 74 -17.65 -1.60 -6.95
N ARG A 75 -17.08 -0.98 -5.93
CA ARG A 75 -17.81 -0.12 -4.98
C ARG A 75 -17.34 1.33 -5.02
N GLY A 76 -16.31 1.63 -5.83
CA GLY A 76 -15.73 2.94 -5.93
C GLY A 76 -14.47 3.10 -5.10
N HIS A 77 -13.66 4.08 -5.50
CA HIS A 77 -12.35 4.35 -4.91
C HIS A 77 -12.42 4.58 -3.40
N GLN A 78 -13.40 5.38 -2.96
CA GLN A 78 -13.57 5.71 -1.53
C GLN A 78 -13.89 4.48 -0.70
N TYR A 79 -14.74 3.60 -1.22
CA TYR A 79 -15.11 2.37 -0.52
C TYR A 79 -13.90 1.43 -0.42
N ALA A 80 -13.14 1.29 -1.51
CA ALA A 80 -11.94 0.45 -1.52
C ALA A 80 -10.91 0.96 -0.52
N LEU A 81 -10.72 2.29 -0.46
CA LEU A 81 -9.82 2.92 0.51
C LEU A 81 -10.28 2.63 1.94
N LEU A 82 -11.56 2.84 2.24
CA LEU A 82 -12.09 2.59 3.58
C LEU A 82 -11.98 1.11 3.96
N ALA A 83 -12.24 0.20 3.03
CA ALA A 83 -12.10 -1.24 3.28
C ALA A 83 -10.66 -1.60 3.61
N GLY A 84 -9.69 -1.02 2.89
CA GLY A 84 -8.27 -1.24 3.16
C GLY A 84 -7.86 -0.68 4.51
N LEU A 85 -8.29 0.52 4.84
CA LEU A 85 -7.98 1.14 6.14
C LEU A 85 -8.60 0.34 7.28
N ALA A 86 -9.83 -0.17 7.12
CA ALA A 86 -10.47 -1.01 8.13
C ALA A 86 -9.70 -2.30 8.36
N GLU A 87 -9.16 -2.89 7.28
CA GLU A 87 -8.38 -4.13 7.37
C GLU A 87 -7.09 -3.96 8.18
N VAL A 88 -6.43 -2.80 8.06
CA VAL A 88 -5.17 -2.55 8.77
C VAL A 88 -5.38 -1.93 10.15
N ALA A 89 -6.59 -1.48 10.47
CA ALA A 89 -6.88 -0.85 11.75
C ALA A 89 -6.57 -1.80 12.90
N GLY A 90 -5.83 -1.31 13.89
CA GLY A 90 -5.42 -2.11 15.04
C GLY A 90 -4.25 -3.05 14.78
N GLN A 91 -3.76 -3.14 13.53
CA GLN A 91 -2.63 -4.01 13.17
C GLN A 91 -1.36 -3.23 12.89
N CYS A 92 -1.44 -1.91 12.84
CA CYS A 92 -0.29 -1.05 12.58
C CYS A 92 -0.36 0.19 13.45
N ASP A 93 0.77 0.88 13.58
CA ASP A 93 0.85 2.14 14.35
C ASP A 93 0.39 3.33 13.52
N ALA A 94 0.60 3.26 12.20
CA ALA A 94 0.21 4.32 11.28
C ALA A 94 -0.10 3.70 9.92
N ALA A 95 -0.99 4.35 9.17
CA ALA A 95 -1.32 3.96 7.81
C ALA A 95 -1.22 5.16 6.89
N ILE A 96 -0.70 4.94 5.68
CA ILE A 96 -0.62 5.94 4.62
C ILE A 96 -1.36 5.40 3.41
N SER A 97 -2.20 6.23 2.80
CA SER A 97 -2.90 5.89 1.56
C SER A 97 -2.19 6.57 0.39
N ILE A 98 -1.95 5.82 -0.67
CA ILE A 98 -1.39 6.35 -1.92
C ILE A 98 -2.12 5.73 -3.12
N ASP A 99 -2.07 6.41 -4.26
CA ASP A 99 -2.66 5.91 -5.49
C ASP A 99 -1.72 4.93 -6.18
N ALA A 100 -2.30 3.93 -6.86
CA ALA A 100 -1.54 2.86 -7.50
C ALA A 100 -0.62 3.35 -8.63
N ASP A 101 -0.95 4.46 -9.26
CA ASP A 101 -0.19 5.03 -10.38
C ASP A 101 0.94 5.98 -9.92
N LEU A 102 1.08 6.21 -8.62
CA LEU A 102 2.13 7.06 -8.04
C LEU A 102 2.19 8.45 -8.70
N GLN A 103 1.03 9.10 -8.89
CA GLN A 103 0.97 10.44 -9.47
C GLN A 103 1.77 11.45 -8.65
N ASP A 104 1.79 11.29 -7.33
CA ASP A 104 2.60 12.09 -6.43
C ASP A 104 3.95 11.44 -6.22
N ASP A 105 4.95 12.24 -5.80
CA ASP A 105 6.27 11.72 -5.48
C ASP A 105 6.17 10.77 -4.28
N PRO A 106 6.45 9.46 -4.46
CA PRO A 106 6.35 8.51 -3.35
C PRO A 106 7.36 8.79 -2.24
N ARG A 107 8.44 9.51 -2.52
CA ARG A 107 9.41 9.87 -1.49
C ARG A 107 8.85 10.87 -0.47
N ALA A 108 7.76 11.56 -0.78
CA ALA A 108 7.04 12.38 0.20
C ALA A 108 6.58 11.56 1.40
N MET A 109 6.37 10.26 1.23
CA MET A 109 6.01 9.35 2.30
C MET A 109 7.07 9.30 3.40
N ILE A 110 8.35 9.37 3.03
CA ILE A 110 9.44 9.37 4.00
C ILE A 110 9.32 10.58 4.91
N GLU A 111 9.03 11.75 4.35
CA GLU A 111 8.86 12.98 5.12
C GLU A 111 7.64 12.89 6.04
N MET A 112 6.54 12.31 5.56
CA MET A 112 5.34 12.10 6.38
C MET A 112 5.65 11.21 7.58
N VAL A 113 6.42 10.14 7.39
CA VAL A 113 6.82 9.24 8.48
C VAL A 113 7.72 9.96 9.48
N ARG A 114 8.66 10.78 9.00
CA ARG A 114 9.53 11.55 9.89
C ARG A 114 8.73 12.51 10.76
N LEU A 115 7.76 13.22 10.18
CA LEU A 115 6.90 14.13 10.93
C LEU A 115 6.06 13.38 11.97
N TYR A 116 5.52 12.22 11.61
CA TYR A 116 4.77 11.40 12.55
C TYR A 116 5.64 11.01 13.76
N ARG A 117 6.88 10.61 13.51
CA ARG A 117 7.80 10.23 14.60
C ARG A 117 8.19 11.40 15.48
N LEU A 118 8.08 12.63 14.98
CA LEU A 118 8.31 13.84 15.77
C LEU A 118 7.07 14.29 16.55
N GLY A 119 5.95 13.56 16.44
CA GLY A 119 4.72 13.83 17.16
C GLY A 119 3.66 14.61 16.39
N TYR A 120 3.84 14.77 15.07
CA TYR A 120 2.82 15.35 14.19
C TYR A 120 1.90 14.25 13.66
N ASP A 121 0.64 14.55 13.53
CA ASP A 121 -0.35 13.61 12.97
C ASP A 121 -0.52 13.73 11.45
#